data_ad3e8d3416bfe1b9a82ab39f3f6d147a
#
_entry.id   ad3e8d3416bfe1b9a82ab39f3f6d147a
#
_cell.length_a   1.000
_cell.length_b   1.000
_cell.length_c   1.000
_cell.angle_alpha   90.00
_cell.angle_beta   90.00
_cell.angle_gamma   90.00
#
_symmetry.space_group_name_H-M   'P 1'
#
loop_
_entity.id
_entity.type
_entity.pdbx_description
1 polymer ?
#
loop_
_entity_poly.entity_id
_entity_poly.type
_entity_poly.pdbx_seq_one_letter_code
_entity_poly.pdbx_strand_id
1 'polypeptide(L)'
;MGVLLIDKRKFVEMVKYTYEHGGQSLLMDGIIRRSSDYNIYACEHDGFVAHVDSTAAYYKANMDVLQPEIWEELFMGDNSIYTKVKDEVPVQYKETASVNNSLIANGCIIRGEVENSILFRGVVVGKGVKIKNSIIMQKCDVQDDALVENVICDKNVVITKSKWLKGAPNYPLIVTKNVVI
;
A
#
# COMPACT_ATOMS: atom_id res chain seq x y z
N MET A 1 -5.81 3.53 -15.96
CA MET A 1 -5.61 2.25 -15.27
C MET A 1 -4.67 1.29 -16.00
N GLY A 2 -4.52 1.32 -17.32
CA GLY A 2 -3.70 0.35 -18.05
C GLY A 2 -4.27 -1.09 -18.10
N VAL A 3 -5.56 -1.25 -17.82
CA VAL A 3 -6.25 -2.53 -17.91
C VAL A 3 -6.87 -2.65 -19.30
N LEU A 4 -6.63 -3.77 -19.97
CA LEU A 4 -7.11 -4.03 -21.32
C LEU A 4 -7.86 -5.36 -21.33
N LEU A 5 -9.07 -5.36 -21.90
CA LEU A 5 -9.83 -6.56 -22.19
C LEU A 5 -9.76 -6.80 -23.70
N ILE A 6 -9.18 -7.93 -24.08
CA ILE A 6 -8.85 -8.21 -25.48
C ILE A 6 -9.13 -9.69 -25.80
N ASP A 7 -9.63 -9.98 -27.00
CA ASP A 7 -9.72 -11.37 -27.49
C ASP A 7 -8.33 -11.99 -27.63
N LYS A 8 -8.19 -13.25 -27.18
CA LYS A 8 -6.89 -13.95 -27.13
C LYS A 8 -6.21 -14.00 -28.52
N ARG A 9 -6.97 -14.22 -29.59
CA ARG A 9 -6.40 -14.34 -30.94
C ARG A 9 -5.86 -12.99 -31.43
N LYS A 10 -6.64 -11.92 -31.21
CA LYS A 10 -6.22 -10.55 -31.49
C LYS A 10 -5.00 -10.13 -30.66
N PHE A 11 -4.97 -10.49 -29.38
CA PHE A 11 -3.81 -10.22 -28.53
C PHE A 11 -2.54 -10.88 -29.10
N VAL A 12 -2.60 -12.16 -29.44
CA VAL A 12 -1.46 -12.88 -30.02
C VAL A 12 -1.02 -12.27 -31.35
N GLU A 13 -1.96 -11.87 -32.20
CA GLU A 13 -1.67 -11.18 -33.46
C GLU A 13 -0.95 -9.85 -33.22
N MET A 14 -1.45 -9.03 -32.28
CA MET A 14 -0.82 -7.76 -31.91
C MET A 14 0.61 -7.93 -31.41
N VAL A 15 0.85 -8.93 -30.54
CA VAL A 15 2.19 -9.20 -30.02
C VAL A 15 3.14 -9.62 -31.13
N LYS A 16 2.70 -10.52 -32.03
CA LYS A 16 3.52 -10.96 -33.17
C LYS A 16 3.86 -9.80 -34.08
N TYR A 17 2.85 -9.03 -34.48
CA TYR A 17 3.04 -7.86 -35.31
C TYR A 17 4.02 -6.86 -34.71
N THR A 18 3.85 -6.54 -33.41
CA THR A 18 4.74 -5.61 -32.69
C THR A 18 6.19 -6.11 -32.71
N TYR A 19 6.39 -7.39 -32.45
CA TYR A 19 7.71 -8.02 -32.47
C TYR A 19 8.35 -8.00 -33.87
N GLU A 20 7.61 -8.42 -34.90
CA GLU A 20 8.09 -8.49 -36.28
C GLU A 20 8.47 -7.11 -36.86
N HIS A 21 7.85 -6.03 -36.37
CA HIS A 21 8.13 -4.65 -36.78
C HIS A 21 9.07 -3.90 -35.84
N GLY A 22 9.76 -4.60 -34.94
CA GLY A 22 10.74 -4.01 -34.00
C GLY A 22 10.15 -3.09 -32.93
N GLY A 23 8.84 -3.20 -32.67
CA GLY A 23 8.17 -2.45 -31.61
C GLY A 23 8.60 -2.93 -30.21
N GLN A 24 8.63 -2.01 -29.25
CA GLN A 24 9.02 -2.27 -27.88
C GLN A 24 7.85 -2.18 -26.88
N SER A 25 6.76 -1.57 -27.28
CA SER A 25 5.59 -1.36 -26.44
C SER A 25 4.33 -1.87 -27.11
N LEU A 26 3.70 -2.88 -26.52
CA LEU A 26 2.42 -3.38 -27.00
C LEU A 26 1.35 -2.29 -27.06
N LEU A 27 1.32 -1.43 -26.02
CA LEU A 27 0.35 -0.33 -25.96
C LEU A 27 0.58 0.69 -27.07
N MET A 28 1.81 1.20 -27.22
CA MET A 28 2.11 2.25 -28.18
C MET A 28 2.17 1.70 -29.62
N ASP A 29 2.91 0.61 -29.83
CA ASP A 29 3.20 0.10 -31.16
C ASP A 29 2.14 -0.88 -31.68
N GLY A 30 1.58 -1.70 -30.79
CA GLY A 30 0.58 -2.69 -31.14
C GLY A 30 -0.86 -2.16 -31.14
N ILE A 31 -1.21 -1.22 -30.27
CA ILE A 31 -2.57 -0.75 -30.08
C ILE A 31 -2.75 0.68 -30.60
N ILE A 32 -2.03 1.67 -30.01
CA ILE A 32 -2.27 3.08 -30.32
C ILE A 32 -1.96 3.41 -31.78
N ARG A 33 -0.80 2.99 -32.30
CA ARG A 33 -0.43 3.22 -33.70
C ARG A 33 -1.33 2.53 -34.71
N ARG A 34 -1.99 1.46 -34.27
CA ARG A 34 -2.93 0.69 -35.09
C ARG A 34 -4.39 0.83 -34.65
N SER A 35 -4.71 1.91 -33.97
CA SER A 35 -6.06 2.13 -33.44
C SER A 35 -7.15 2.13 -34.52
N SER A 36 -6.80 2.49 -35.75
CA SER A 36 -7.71 2.40 -36.92
C SER A 36 -8.07 0.97 -37.31
N ASP A 37 -7.24 -0.02 -36.95
CA ASP A 37 -7.45 -1.41 -37.34
C ASP A 37 -8.36 -2.16 -36.38
N TYR A 38 -8.71 -1.53 -35.25
CA TYR A 38 -9.44 -2.14 -34.14
C TYR A 38 -10.63 -1.30 -33.69
N ASN A 39 -11.69 -1.99 -33.28
CA ASN A 39 -12.77 -1.34 -32.53
C ASN A 39 -12.38 -1.24 -31.06
N ILE A 40 -11.96 -0.06 -30.63
CA ILE A 40 -11.51 0.22 -29.27
C ILE A 40 -12.59 1.01 -28.55
N TYR A 41 -13.00 0.53 -27.39
CA TYR A 41 -13.99 1.16 -26.52
C TYR A 41 -13.37 1.52 -25.19
N ALA A 42 -13.65 2.72 -24.69
CA ALA A 42 -13.35 3.08 -23.31
C ALA A 42 -14.42 2.53 -22.36
N CYS A 43 -13.99 1.97 -21.25
CA CYS A 43 -14.87 1.59 -20.15
C CYS A 43 -14.56 2.50 -18.98
N GLU A 44 -15.53 3.29 -18.57
CA GLU A 44 -15.40 4.14 -17.39
C GLU A 44 -15.51 3.29 -16.13
N HIS A 45 -14.75 3.68 -15.11
CA HIS A 45 -14.80 3.09 -13.79
C HIS A 45 -15.03 4.20 -12.77
N ASP A 46 -16.14 4.13 -12.06
CA ASP A 46 -16.59 5.16 -11.13
C ASP A 46 -16.08 4.96 -9.69
N GLY A 47 -15.31 3.89 -9.44
CA GLY A 47 -14.80 3.54 -8.12
C GLY A 47 -13.40 4.07 -7.85
N PHE A 48 -12.90 3.77 -6.65
CA PHE A 48 -11.55 4.11 -6.23
C PHE A 48 -10.49 3.43 -7.11
N VAL A 49 -9.54 4.22 -7.59
CA VAL A 49 -8.40 3.74 -8.38
C VAL A 49 -7.11 4.35 -7.85
N ALA A 50 -6.16 3.50 -7.50
CA ALA A 50 -4.81 3.92 -7.19
C ALA A 50 -3.81 3.30 -8.18
N HIS A 51 -3.01 4.13 -8.83
CA HIS A 51 -1.90 3.68 -9.67
C HIS A 51 -0.60 3.80 -8.90
N VAL A 52 -0.06 2.65 -8.47
CA VAL A 52 1.13 2.59 -7.59
C VAL A 52 2.37 2.40 -8.47
N ASP A 53 2.94 3.49 -8.94
CA ASP A 53 4.14 3.53 -9.79
C ASP A 53 5.35 4.16 -9.10
N SER A 54 5.15 4.74 -7.93
CA SER A 54 6.18 5.41 -7.16
C SER A 54 5.94 5.23 -5.66
N THR A 55 6.97 5.50 -4.85
CA THR A 55 6.83 5.49 -3.38
C THR A 55 5.80 6.51 -2.89
N ALA A 56 5.76 7.68 -3.52
CA ALA A 56 4.79 8.70 -3.18
C ALA A 56 3.35 8.25 -3.49
N ALA A 57 3.13 7.60 -4.66
CA ALA A 57 1.84 7.03 -5.02
C ALA A 57 1.45 5.88 -4.07
N TYR A 58 2.39 5.02 -3.69
CA TYR A 58 2.17 3.97 -2.70
C TYR A 58 1.73 4.55 -1.35
N TYR A 59 2.47 5.55 -0.85
CA TYR A 59 2.16 6.21 0.41
C TYR A 59 0.77 6.85 0.37
N LYS A 60 0.51 7.65 -0.68
CA LYS A 60 -0.79 8.31 -0.87
C LYS A 60 -1.93 7.28 -0.92
N ALA A 61 -1.82 6.24 -1.73
CA ALA A 61 -2.85 5.20 -1.85
C ALA A 61 -3.17 4.53 -0.50
N ASN A 62 -2.15 4.28 0.34
CA ASN A 62 -2.36 3.73 1.67
C ASN A 62 -3.05 4.74 2.62
N MET A 63 -2.65 6.01 2.58
CA MET A 63 -3.31 7.04 3.40
C MET A 63 -4.76 7.29 2.95
N ASP A 64 -5.04 7.25 1.66
CA ASP A 64 -6.39 7.38 1.12
C ASP A 64 -7.34 6.28 1.65
N VAL A 65 -6.84 5.05 1.86
CA VAL A 65 -7.63 3.93 2.44
C VAL A 65 -8.07 4.21 3.89
N LEU A 66 -7.48 5.17 4.59
CA LEU A 66 -7.96 5.60 5.92
C LEU A 66 -9.24 6.44 5.87
N GLN A 67 -9.65 6.90 4.70
CA GLN A 67 -10.93 7.62 4.50
C GLN A 67 -12.06 6.59 4.52
N PRO A 68 -13.12 6.82 5.34
CA PRO A 68 -14.20 5.85 5.50
C PRO A 68 -14.84 5.44 4.17
N GLU A 69 -15.08 6.38 3.28
CA GLU A 69 -15.73 6.15 2.00
C GLU A 69 -14.93 5.19 1.11
N ILE A 70 -13.61 5.36 1.06
CA ILE A 70 -12.71 4.49 0.28
C ILE A 70 -12.59 3.13 0.95
N TRP A 71 -12.47 3.09 2.26
CA TRP A 71 -12.40 1.85 3.02
C TRP A 71 -13.68 1.01 2.88
N GLU A 72 -14.85 1.64 2.95
CA GLU A 72 -16.14 0.98 2.77
C GLU A 72 -16.28 0.41 1.35
N GLU A 73 -15.94 1.20 0.33
CA GLU A 73 -15.96 0.76 -1.08
C GLU A 73 -15.07 -0.47 -1.30
N LEU A 74 -13.85 -0.46 -0.76
CA LEU A 74 -12.87 -1.52 -1.02
C LEU A 74 -13.13 -2.81 -0.23
N PHE A 75 -13.66 -2.72 0.99
CA PHE A 75 -13.70 -3.86 1.91
C PHE A 75 -15.08 -4.29 2.35
N MET A 76 -16.12 -3.46 2.19
CA MET A 76 -17.49 -3.77 2.61
C MET A 76 -18.44 -4.05 1.45
N GLY A 77 -18.01 -3.87 0.20
CA GLY A 77 -18.80 -4.17 -0.99
C GLY A 77 -18.90 -5.66 -1.30
N ASP A 78 -19.76 -6.00 -2.26
CA ASP A 78 -19.97 -7.38 -2.72
C ASP A 78 -18.75 -8.00 -3.43
N ASN A 79 -17.82 -7.16 -3.86
CA ASN A 79 -16.59 -7.55 -4.56
C ASN A 79 -15.43 -7.71 -3.57
N SER A 80 -15.36 -8.84 -2.90
CA SER A 80 -14.30 -9.12 -1.93
C SER A 80 -12.91 -9.12 -2.57
N ILE A 81 -11.97 -8.42 -1.95
CA ILE A 81 -10.56 -8.47 -2.32
C ILE A 81 -9.93 -9.74 -1.73
N TYR A 82 -9.53 -10.68 -2.60
CA TYR A 82 -8.90 -11.92 -2.19
C TYR A 82 -7.43 -11.70 -1.84
N THR A 83 -7.08 -11.92 -0.59
CA THR A 83 -5.69 -11.83 -0.11
C THR A 83 -5.26 -13.14 0.53
N LYS A 84 -3.95 -13.32 0.72
CA LYS A 84 -3.43 -14.47 1.44
C LYS A 84 -3.89 -14.45 2.91
N VAL A 85 -4.72 -15.40 3.29
CA VAL A 85 -5.14 -15.58 4.68
C VAL A 85 -3.95 -16.00 5.52
N LYS A 86 -3.78 -15.38 6.68
CA LYS A 86 -2.84 -15.77 7.73
C LYS A 86 -3.54 -15.65 9.07
N ASP A 87 -3.53 -16.74 9.79
CA ASP A 87 -4.09 -16.80 11.14
C ASP A 87 -3.08 -16.15 12.10
N GLU A 88 -3.51 -15.08 12.74
CA GLU A 88 -2.78 -14.35 13.76
C GLU A 88 -3.75 -14.05 14.92
N VAL A 89 -3.21 -13.88 16.11
CA VAL A 89 -4.00 -13.51 17.28
C VAL A 89 -4.63 -12.13 17.12
N PRO A 90 -5.75 -11.84 17.77
CA PRO A 90 -6.32 -10.49 17.77
C PRO A 90 -5.33 -9.43 18.25
N VAL A 91 -5.56 -8.18 17.86
CA VAL A 91 -4.78 -7.03 18.33
C VAL A 91 -4.93 -6.86 19.85
N GLN A 92 -3.84 -6.58 20.52
CA GLN A 92 -3.83 -6.29 21.96
C GLN A 92 -3.56 -4.81 22.19
N TYR A 93 -4.55 -4.10 22.69
CA TYR A 93 -4.41 -2.72 23.17
C TYR A 93 -4.13 -2.75 24.66
N LYS A 94 -3.02 -2.16 25.10
CA LYS A 94 -2.63 -2.07 26.52
C LYS A 94 -3.13 -0.76 27.11
N GLU A 95 -3.03 -0.61 28.43
CA GLU A 95 -3.61 0.51 29.19
C GLU A 95 -3.22 1.90 28.68
N THR A 96 -2.02 2.05 28.11
CA THR A 96 -1.52 3.33 27.57
C THR A 96 -1.74 3.51 26.09
N ALA A 97 -2.43 2.57 25.42
CA ALA A 97 -2.67 2.62 24.00
C ALA A 97 -3.71 3.69 23.64
N SER A 98 -3.38 4.50 22.64
CA SER A 98 -4.31 5.44 22.01
C SER A 98 -4.23 5.26 20.50
N VAL A 99 -5.34 4.92 19.86
CA VAL A 99 -5.37 4.69 18.41
C VAL A 99 -6.48 5.54 17.79
N ASN A 100 -6.12 6.36 16.82
CA ASN A 100 -7.05 7.23 16.13
C ASN A 100 -6.83 7.15 14.62
N ASN A 101 -7.92 7.08 13.84
CA ASN A 101 -7.92 7.04 12.38
C ASN A 101 -6.83 6.12 11.79
N SER A 102 -6.78 4.87 12.23
CA SER A 102 -5.68 3.96 11.86
C SER A 102 -6.18 2.55 11.58
N LEU A 103 -5.53 1.86 10.64
CA LEU A 103 -5.78 0.46 10.34
C LEU A 103 -4.72 -0.40 11.02
N ILE A 104 -5.15 -1.28 11.92
CA ILE A 104 -4.27 -2.15 12.70
C ILE A 104 -4.58 -3.61 12.35
N ALA A 105 -3.61 -4.30 11.78
CA ALA A 105 -3.75 -5.70 11.43
C ALA A 105 -3.54 -6.63 12.65
N ASN A 106 -4.05 -7.86 12.54
CA ASN A 106 -3.95 -8.87 13.58
C ASN A 106 -2.51 -9.12 14.07
N GLY A 107 -2.37 -9.59 15.30
CA GLY A 107 -1.09 -9.90 15.93
C GLY A 107 -0.33 -8.69 16.49
N CYS A 108 -0.86 -7.47 16.33
CA CYS A 108 -0.22 -6.28 16.86
C CYS A 108 -0.38 -6.14 18.39
N ILE A 109 0.63 -5.56 19.03
CA ILE A 109 0.60 -5.19 20.46
C ILE A 109 0.87 -3.70 20.56
N ILE A 110 -0.11 -2.93 21.03
CA ILE A 110 -0.05 -1.48 21.07
C ILE A 110 0.02 -1.01 22.53
N ARG A 111 1.07 -0.25 22.87
CA ARG A 111 1.26 0.41 24.18
C ARG A 111 1.40 1.93 24.05
N GLY A 112 1.61 2.45 22.85
CA GLY A 112 1.82 3.85 22.53
C GLY A 112 0.64 4.49 21.81
N GLU A 113 0.91 5.64 21.21
CA GLU A 113 -0.05 6.42 20.42
C GLU A 113 0.13 6.12 18.94
N VAL A 114 -0.96 5.86 18.24
CA VAL A 114 -0.98 5.63 16.79
C VAL A 114 -2.06 6.51 16.16
N GLU A 115 -1.66 7.41 15.29
CA GLU A 115 -2.56 8.35 14.64
C GLU A 115 -2.37 8.30 13.13
N ASN A 116 -3.49 8.25 12.37
CA ASN A 116 -3.51 8.34 10.92
C ASN A 116 -2.46 7.42 10.25
N SER A 117 -2.42 6.15 10.67
CA SER A 117 -1.35 5.21 10.30
C SER A 117 -1.86 3.81 10.00
N ILE A 118 -1.06 3.05 9.27
CA ILE A 118 -1.36 1.66 8.93
C ILE A 118 -0.28 0.75 9.51
N LEU A 119 -0.68 -0.15 10.40
CA LEU A 119 0.18 -1.15 11.00
C LEU A 119 -0.16 -2.54 10.48
N PHE A 120 0.79 -3.19 9.86
CA PHE A 120 0.65 -4.55 9.37
C PHE A 120 0.82 -5.58 10.51
N ARG A 121 0.64 -6.86 10.18
CA ARG A 121 0.58 -7.95 11.16
C ARG A 121 1.82 -8.05 12.05
N GLY A 122 1.58 -8.28 13.34
CA GLY A 122 2.63 -8.56 14.31
C GLY A 122 3.54 -7.38 14.63
N VAL A 123 3.08 -6.14 14.43
CA VAL A 123 3.81 -4.94 14.84
C VAL A 123 3.69 -4.76 16.35
N VAL A 124 4.81 -4.49 16.99
CA VAL A 124 4.88 -4.14 18.41
C VAL A 124 5.16 -2.65 18.55
N VAL A 125 4.31 -1.96 19.30
CA VAL A 125 4.46 -0.53 19.61
C VAL A 125 4.67 -0.38 21.11
N GLY A 126 5.83 0.11 21.50
CA GLY A 126 6.29 0.29 22.87
C GLY A 126 5.55 1.40 23.62
N LYS A 127 5.85 1.53 24.91
CA LYS A 127 5.27 2.56 25.77
C LYS A 127 5.86 3.93 25.41
N GLY A 128 5.03 4.97 25.40
CA GLY A 128 5.46 6.34 25.06
C GLY A 128 5.78 6.58 23.58
N VAL A 129 5.66 5.56 22.75
CA VAL A 129 5.83 5.68 21.29
C VAL A 129 4.73 6.55 20.70
N LYS A 130 5.10 7.37 19.72
CA LYS A 130 4.15 8.13 18.89
C LYS A 130 4.38 7.81 17.43
N ILE A 131 3.38 7.21 16.78
CA ILE A 131 3.38 6.93 15.36
C ILE A 131 2.32 7.81 14.70
N LYS A 132 2.73 8.59 13.71
CA LYS A 132 1.84 9.49 12.98
C LYS A 132 2.08 9.46 11.48
N ASN A 133 1.00 9.45 10.69
CA ASN A 133 1.05 9.47 9.23
C ASN A 133 2.06 8.45 8.68
N SER A 134 2.04 7.22 9.16
CA SER A 134 3.10 6.25 8.86
C SER A 134 2.55 4.88 8.44
N ILE A 135 3.34 4.17 7.65
CA ILE A 135 3.05 2.80 7.23
C ILE A 135 4.12 1.91 7.84
N ILE A 136 3.73 1.03 8.76
CA ILE A 136 4.64 0.11 9.43
C ILE A 136 4.31 -1.32 8.99
N MET A 137 5.22 -1.94 8.23
CA MET A 137 5.00 -3.27 7.69
C MET A 137 5.23 -4.37 8.75
N GLN A 138 5.05 -5.63 8.33
CA GLN A 138 4.95 -6.79 9.22
C GLN A 138 6.16 -6.96 10.13
N LYS A 139 5.88 -7.35 11.39
CA LYS A 139 6.88 -7.76 12.40
C LYS A 139 7.92 -6.69 12.71
N CYS A 140 7.53 -5.42 12.60
CA CYS A 140 8.36 -4.33 13.11
C CYS A 140 8.20 -4.19 14.62
N ASP A 141 9.28 -3.83 15.30
CA ASP A 141 9.32 -3.54 16.73
C ASP A 141 9.72 -2.07 16.93
N VAL A 142 8.78 -1.26 17.37
CA VAL A 142 9.01 0.16 17.69
C VAL A 142 9.15 0.26 19.21
N GLN A 143 10.38 0.37 19.69
CA GLN A 143 10.70 0.37 21.11
C GLN A 143 10.29 1.67 21.80
N ASP A 144 10.27 1.64 23.13
CA ASP A 144 9.73 2.69 23.97
C ASP A 144 10.25 4.10 23.66
N ASP A 145 9.37 5.09 23.81
CA ASP A 145 9.66 6.52 23.67
C ASP A 145 10.12 6.94 22.27
N ALA A 146 9.98 6.09 21.24
CA ALA A 146 10.31 6.44 19.87
C ALA A 146 9.24 7.33 19.24
N LEU A 147 9.65 8.20 18.29
CA LEU A 147 8.77 9.04 17.49
C LEU A 147 8.94 8.70 16.02
N VAL A 148 7.83 8.39 15.35
CA VAL A 148 7.80 7.99 13.94
C VAL A 148 6.74 8.82 13.22
N GLU A 149 7.16 9.69 12.32
CA GLU A 149 6.26 10.61 11.61
C GLU A 149 6.57 10.63 10.12
N ASN A 150 5.56 10.43 9.27
CA ASN A 150 5.68 10.36 7.80
C ASN A 150 6.76 9.33 7.37
N VAL A 151 6.65 8.09 7.84
CA VAL A 151 7.63 7.03 7.58
C VAL A 151 6.95 5.84 6.91
N ILE A 152 7.63 5.24 5.95
CA ILE A 152 7.34 3.90 5.44
C ILE A 152 8.42 2.97 5.99
N CYS A 153 8.03 2.07 6.88
CA CYS A 153 8.92 1.10 7.50
C CYS A 153 8.66 -0.28 6.88
N ASP A 154 9.65 -0.85 6.21
CA ASP A 154 9.54 -2.19 5.63
C ASP A 154 9.60 -3.27 6.74
N LYS A 155 9.53 -4.52 6.38
CA LYS A 155 9.35 -5.67 7.29
C LYS A 155 10.55 -5.92 8.21
N ASN A 156 10.26 -6.43 9.41
CA ASN A 156 11.26 -6.86 10.40
C ASN A 156 12.26 -5.75 10.77
N VAL A 157 11.80 -4.51 10.85
CA VAL A 157 12.60 -3.38 11.31
C VAL A 157 12.46 -3.25 12.81
N VAL A 158 13.57 -2.97 13.48
CA VAL A 158 13.60 -2.58 14.89
C VAL A 158 13.98 -1.10 14.99
N ILE A 159 13.05 -0.28 15.48
CA ILE A 159 13.30 1.12 15.83
C ILE A 159 13.63 1.15 17.30
N THR A 160 14.87 1.48 17.63
CA THR A 160 15.36 1.43 19.00
C THR A 160 14.77 2.55 19.88
N LYS A 161 14.87 2.34 21.19
CA LYS A 161 14.32 3.24 22.20
C LYS A 161 14.71 4.71 21.98
N SER A 162 13.74 5.61 22.18
CA SER A 162 13.91 7.07 22.07
C SER A 162 14.40 7.57 20.71
N LYS A 163 14.28 6.77 19.67
CA LYS A 163 14.65 7.13 18.28
C LYS A 163 13.59 8.05 17.67
N TRP A 164 14.06 9.02 16.92
CA TRP A 164 13.19 9.94 16.17
C TRP A 164 13.40 9.74 14.69
N LEU A 165 12.34 9.33 14.00
CA LEU A 165 12.30 9.18 12.55
C LEU A 165 11.21 10.09 12.00
N LYS A 166 11.61 11.05 11.18
CA LYS A 166 10.68 12.03 10.61
C LYS A 166 10.95 12.23 9.13
N GLY A 167 9.97 11.92 8.30
CA GLY A 167 9.92 12.27 6.89
C GLY A 167 9.14 13.57 6.65
N ALA A 168 9.12 14.03 5.40
CA ALA A 168 8.26 15.13 4.98
C ALA A 168 6.87 14.60 4.58
N PRO A 169 5.78 15.38 4.69
CA PRO A 169 4.43 14.94 4.36
C PRO A 169 4.29 14.39 2.91
N ASN A 170 4.98 15.01 1.96
CA ASN A 170 4.94 14.61 0.55
C ASN A 170 6.12 13.72 0.14
N TYR A 171 7.04 13.45 1.04
CA TYR A 171 8.23 12.63 0.81
C TYR A 171 8.55 11.83 2.08
N PRO A 172 7.88 10.69 2.28
CA PRO A 172 8.06 9.88 3.48
C PRO A 172 9.48 9.34 3.57
N LEU A 173 10.00 9.22 4.80
CA LEU A 173 11.25 8.52 5.06
C LEU A 173 11.05 7.03 4.87
N ILE A 174 11.91 6.38 4.09
CA ILE A 174 11.84 4.94 3.85
C ILE A 174 12.89 4.24 4.71
N VAL A 175 12.46 3.28 5.49
CA VAL A 175 13.33 2.36 6.24
C VAL A 175 13.23 0.98 5.61
N THR A 176 14.36 0.47 5.13
CA THR A 176 14.43 -0.83 4.43
C THR A 176 14.32 -2.01 5.40
N LYS A 177 13.90 -3.16 4.90
CA LYS A 177 13.68 -4.38 5.70
C LYS A 177 14.92 -4.87 6.46
N ASN A 178 14.68 -5.55 7.58
CA ASN A 178 15.68 -6.21 8.41
C ASN A 178 16.76 -5.26 8.98
N VAL A 179 16.44 -4.02 9.21
CA VAL A 179 17.35 -3.02 9.77
C VAL A 179 17.02 -2.74 11.23
N VAL A 180 18.05 -2.52 12.03
CA VAL A 180 17.97 -2.00 13.40
C VAL A 180 18.49 -0.55 13.38
N ILE A 181 17.69 0.40 13.85
CA ILE A 181 18.01 1.84 13.81
C ILE A 181 18.04 2.40 15.22
#